data_5d5371077306397f8d76ab288e9a9a34
#
_entry.id   5d5371077306397f8d76ab288e9a9a34
#
_cell.length_a   1.000
_cell.length_b   1.000
_cell.length_c   1.000
_cell.angle_alpha   90.00
_cell.angle_beta   90.00
_cell.angle_gamma   90.00
#
_symmetry.space_group_name_H-M   'P 1'
#
loop_
_entity.id
_entity.type
_entity.pdbx_description
1 polymer ?
#
loop_
_entity_poly.entity_id
_entity_poly.type
_entity_poly.pdbx_seq_one_letter_code
_entity_poly.pdbx_strand_id
1 'polypeptide(L)' 'KFDWLDDVPHEVQGVLVEMAYQMGLSSVCKFKRALKFMQHQNWERAADEMLMSKWHRQTPNRAKELSNIIRSL' A
#
# COMPACT_ATOMS: atom_id res chain seq x y z
N LYS A 1 -5.67 -12.85 -7.99
CA LYS A 1 -5.98 -11.44 -7.84
C LYS A 1 -4.72 -10.59 -7.70
N PHE A 2 -3.88 -10.89 -6.72
CA PHE A 2 -2.59 -10.23 -6.56
C PHE A 2 -1.49 -11.27 -6.77
N ASP A 3 -1.39 -11.77 -8.00
CA ASP A 3 -0.45 -12.86 -8.32
C ASP A 3 0.99 -12.44 -8.07
N TRP A 4 1.26 -11.14 -8.17
CA TRP A 4 2.60 -10.60 -8.00
C TRP A 4 3.03 -10.49 -6.53
N LEU A 5 2.13 -10.77 -5.58
CA LEU A 5 2.49 -10.67 -4.15
C LEU A 5 3.63 -11.61 -3.76
N ASP A 6 3.74 -12.74 -4.43
CA ASP A 6 4.82 -13.69 -4.14
C ASP A 6 6.19 -13.16 -4.59
N ASP A 7 6.19 -12.18 -5.48
CA ASP A 7 7.42 -11.63 -6.05
C ASP A 7 7.90 -10.38 -5.34
N VAL A 8 7.20 -9.94 -4.29
CA VAL A 8 7.57 -8.74 -3.56
C VAL A 8 7.92 -9.08 -2.12
N PRO A 9 8.65 -8.17 -1.42
CA PRO A 9 9.03 -8.42 -0.03
C PRO A 9 7.81 -8.66 0.88
N HIS A 10 8.04 -9.40 1.96
CA HIS A 10 7.00 -9.67 2.94
C HIS A 10 6.39 -8.40 3.53
N GLU A 11 7.19 -7.35 3.64
CA GLU A 11 6.72 -6.08 4.16
C GLU A 11 5.56 -5.53 3.35
N VAL A 12 5.61 -5.70 2.02
CA VAL A 12 4.52 -5.25 1.15
C VAL A 12 3.26 -6.05 1.43
N GLN A 13 3.40 -7.36 1.60
CA GLN A 13 2.27 -8.21 1.91
C GLN A 13 1.62 -7.80 3.22
N GLY A 14 2.45 -7.54 4.24
CA GLY A 14 1.96 -7.10 5.54
C GLY A 14 1.23 -5.77 5.47
N VAL A 15 1.76 -4.82 4.71
CA VAL A 15 1.12 -3.51 4.54
C VAL A 15 -0.24 -3.67 3.89
N LEU A 16 -0.34 -4.49 2.84
CA LEU A 16 -1.61 -4.69 2.14
C LEU A 16 -2.64 -5.38 3.04
N VAL A 17 -2.21 -6.33 3.85
CA VAL A 17 -3.09 -6.99 4.81
C VAL A 17 -3.62 -5.97 5.83
N GLU A 18 -2.75 -5.13 6.36
CA GLU A 18 -3.14 -4.08 7.29
C GLU A 18 -4.16 -3.12 6.66
N MET A 19 -3.90 -2.71 5.43
CA MET A 19 -4.82 -1.83 4.72
C MET A 19 -6.17 -2.48 4.52
N ALA A 20 -6.18 -3.76 4.12
CA ALA A 20 -7.42 -4.50 3.92
C ALA A 20 -8.19 -4.63 5.24
N TYR A 21 -7.48 -4.81 6.34
CA TYR A 21 -8.09 -4.92 7.64
C TYR A 21 -8.80 -3.62 8.06
N GLN A 22 -8.20 -2.49 7.75
CA GLN A 22 -8.73 -1.20 8.14
C GLN A 22 -9.84 -0.68 7.23
N MET A 23 -9.69 -0.85 5.93
CA MET A 23 -10.59 -0.23 4.97
C MET A 23 -11.37 -1.21 4.11
N GLY A 24 -11.10 -2.51 4.25
CA GLY A 24 -11.73 -3.54 3.44
C GLY A 24 -11.00 -3.79 2.12
N LEU A 25 -11.08 -5.04 1.67
CA LEU A 25 -10.37 -5.45 0.47
C LEU A 25 -10.79 -4.68 -0.77
N SER A 26 -12.10 -4.38 -0.89
CA SER A 26 -12.58 -3.64 -2.06
C SER A 26 -11.98 -2.23 -2.13
N SER A 27 -11.79 -1.59 -0.97
CA SER A 27 -11.15 -0.27 -0.93
C SER A 27 -9.68 -0.35 -1.31
N VAL A 28 -8.99 -1.40 -0.85
CA VAL A 28 -7.60 -1.61 -1.24
C VAL A 28 -7.49 -1.78 -2.75
N CYS A 29 -8.41 -2.51 -3.35
CA CYS A 29 -8.39 -2.72 -4.80
C CYS A 29 -8.58 -1.42 -5.59
N LYS A 30 -9.12 -0.39 -4.97
CA LYS A 30 -9.26 0.91 -5.61
C LYS A 30 -7.96 1.70 -5.67
N PHE A 31 -6.96 1.27 -4.92
CA PHE A 31 -5.62 1.90 -4.94
C PHE A 31 -4.83 1.41 -6.16
N LYS A 32 -5.41 1.55 -7.34
CA LYS A 32 -4.84 0.97 -8.55
C LYS A 32 -3.43 1.47 -8.85
N ARG A 33 -3.21 2.78 -8.69
CA ARG A 33 -1.89 3.34 -9.00
C ARG A 33 -0.85 2.89 -8.00
N ALA A 34 -1.18 2.93 -6.71
CA ALA A 34 -0.25 2.47 -5.68
C ALA A 34 0.09 0.99 -5.87
N LEU A 35 -0.92 0.17 -6.14
CA LEU A 35 -0.71 -1.26 -6.37
C LEU A 35 0.15 -1.51 -7.61
N LYS A 36 -0.06 -0.73 -8.67
CA LYS A 36 0.74 -0.85 -9.88
C LYS A 36 2.20 -0.51 -9.60
N PHE A 37 2.46 0.55 -8.85
CA PHE A 37 3.82 0.91 -8.49
C PHE A 37 4.46 -0.17 -7.62
N MET A 38 3.69 -0.76 -6.70
CA MET A 38 4.20 -1.88 -5.89
C MET A 38 4.57 -3.07 -6.75
N GLN A 39 3.73 -3.39 -7.73
CA GLN A 39 3.95 -4.51 -8.63
C GLN A 39 5.26 -4.32 -9.40
N HIS A 40 5.57 -3.08 -9.79
CA HIS A 40 6.78 -2.76 -10.51
C HIS A 40 7.94 -2.41 -9.58
N GLN A 41 7.74 -2.58 -8.28
CA GLN A 41 8.74 -2.32 -7.25
C GLN A 41 9.22 -0.86 -7.21
N ASN A 42 8.34 0.05 -7.60
CA ASN A 42 8.58 1.48 -7.50
C ASN A 42 8.05 1.96 -6.15
N TRP A 43 8.81 1.65 -5.11
CA TRP A 43 8.35 1.82 -3.72
C TRP A 43 8.10 3.28 -3.36
N GLU A 44 8.94 4.17 -3.85
CA GLU A 44 8.79 5.59 -3.54
C GLU A 44 7.47 6.14 -4.07
N ARG A 45 7.16 5.83 -5.33
CA ARG A 45 5.91 6.28 -5.93
C ARG A 45 4.70 5.62 -5.29
N ALA A 46 4.84 4.34 -4.93
CA ALA A 46 3.75 3.65 -4.25
C ALA A 46 3.42 4.33 -2.93
N ALA A 47 4.45 4.68 -2.15
CA ALA A 47 4.26 5.37 -0.88
C ALA A 47 3.59 6.73 -1.08
N ASP A 48 4.01 7.47 -2.10
CA ASP A 48 3.41 8.77 -2.40
C ASP A 48 1.92 8.64 -2.71
N GLU A 49 1.55 7.64 -3.52
CA GLU A 49 0.14 7.43 -3.85
C GLU A 49 -0.67 7.07 -2.62
N MET A 50 -0.10 6.29 -1.70
CA MET A 50 -0.77 5.97 -0.44
C MET A 50 -1.06 7.23 0.35
N LEU A 51 -0.12 8.16 0.40
CA LEU A 51 -0.27 9.39 1.17
C LEU A 51 -1.23 10.38 0.53
N MET A 52 -1.53 10.23 -0.75
CA MET A 52 -2.46 11.12 -1.46
C MET A 52 -3.90 10.64 -1.41
N SER A 53 -4.17 9.57 -0.66
CA SER A 53 -5.50 8.95 -0.64
C SER A 53 -6.37 9.52 0.48
N LYS A 54 -7.68 9.24 0.38
CA LYS A 54 -8.61 9.57 1.47
C LYS A 54 -8.27 8.81 2.74
N TRP A 55 -7.72 7.62 2.59
CA TRP A 55 -7.29 6.81 3.72
C TRP A 55 -6.29 7.56 4.59
N HIS A 56 -5.35 8.28 3.96
CA HIS A 56 -4.38 9.09 4.70
C HIS A 56 -5.09 10.18 5.53
N ARG A 57 -6.15 10.76 4.99
CA ARG A 57 -6.90 11.78 5.72
C ARG A 57 -7.63 11.21 6.92
N GLN A 58 -8.11 9.97 6.82
CA GLN A 58 -8.85 9.34 7.89
C GLN A 58 -7.95 8.77 8.99
N THR A 59 -6.81 8.22 8.60
CA THR A 59 -5.88 7.62 9.55
C THR A 59 -4.45 8.04 9.21
N PRO A 60 -4.12 9.34 9.45
CA PRO A 60 -2.82 9.86 8.99
C PRO A 60 -1.61 9.17 9.61
N ASN A 61 -1.67 8.85 10.90
CA ASN A 61 -0.54 8.21 11.56
C ASN A 61 -0.27 6.81 11.01
N ARG A 62 -1.34 6.04 10.82
CA ARG A 62 -1.19 4.68 10.29
C ARG A 62 -0.76 4.72 8.83
N ALA A 63 -1.32 5.65 8.06
CA ALA A 63 -0.95 5.78 6.65
C ALA A 63 0.53 6.14 6.50
N LYS A 64 1.03 7.05 7.32
CA LYS A 64 2.45 7.39 7.30
C LYS A 64 3.32 6.21 7.69
N GLU A 65 2.90 5.48 8.71
CA GLU A 65 3.65 4.33 9.19
C GLU A 65 3.79 3.28 8.09
N LEU A 66 2.67 2.93 7.47
CA LEU A 66 2.67 1.91 6.43
C LEU A 66 3.40 2.38 5.16
N SER A 67 3.22 3.66 4.79
CA SER A 67 3.90 4.18 3.61
C SER A 67 5.41 4.25 3.83
N ASN A 68 5.84 4.53 5.05
CA ASN A 68 7.28 4.53 5.36
C ASN A 68 7.88 3.14 5.23
N ILE A 69 7.13 2.10 5.59
CA ILE A 69 7.59 0.73 5.41
C ILE A 69 7.84 0.46 3.92
N ILE A 70 6.90 0.88 3.08
CA ILE A 70 7.03 0.71 1.63
C ILE A 70 8.22 1.52 1.10
N ARG A 71 8.36 2.76 1.57
CA ARG A 71 9.42 3.64 1.08
C ARG A 71 10.80 3.13 1.46
N SER A 72 10.90 2.40 2.56
CA SER A 72 12.18 1.86 3.04
C SER A 72 12.66 0.65 2.26
N LEU A 73 11.82 0.09 1.39
CA LEU A 73 12.22 -1.04 0.57
C LEU A 73 13.09 -0.58 -0.58
#